data_deacea200387bbb659e5bcc06390de0b
#
_entry.id   deacea200387bbb659e5bcc06390de0b
#
_cell.length_a   1.000
_cell.length_b   1.000
_cell.length_c   1.000
_cell.angle_alpha   90.00
_cell.angle_beta   90.00
_cell.angle_gamma   90.00
#
_symmetry.space_group_name_H-M   'P 1'
#
loop_
_entity.id
_entity.type
_entity.pdbx_description
1 polymer ?
#
loop_
_entity_poly.entity_id
_entity_poly.type
_entity_poly.pdbx_seq_one_letter_code
_entity_poly.pdbx_strand_id
1 'polypeptide(L)'
;MSRAALLTTLVAGTALAGAGYYWTRRQRPAALPAPSGVVPIIAPVIDLGVAETVLAQLERLPGDEVTVVLHTAGGCVTSCVLIANALQSFRRSIAVVPYLAISGGTLIALSAKELQMGRSAALSAVDPIIEGERVRHLPDDIPTPGIHALALEYEEAIRRFLRQTISLRIPEIGPAHLDRAVSFFMGEEAPHAWPIQRVEVQAMGLPVKPASGAWAELVDAYRRRWW
;
A
#
# COMPACT_ATOMS: atom_id res chain seq x y z
N MET A 1 17.24 -9.83 -31.50
CA MET A 1 15.80 -9.53 -31.68
C MET A 1 15.67 -8.16 -32.30
N SER A 2 14.83 -7.98 -33.33
CA SER A 2 14.71 -6.68 -34.02
C SER A 2 13.92 -5.68 -33.19
N ARG A 3 14.21 -4.37 -33.33
CA ARG A 3 13.47 -3.28 -32.65
C ARG A 3 11.95 -3.35 -32.87
N ALA A 4 11.49 -3.91 -33.98
CA ALA A 4 10.09 -4.15 -34.28
C ALA A 4 9.44 -5.20 -33.35
N ALA A 5 10.15 -6.25 -33.00
CA ALA A 5 9.64 -7.30 -32.10
C ALA A 5 9.48 -6.79 -30.66
N LEU A 6 10.38 -5.92 -30.18
CA LEU A 6 10.26 -5.30 -28.86
C LEU A 6 9.05 -4.34 -28.76
N LEU A 7 8.83 -3.51 -29.79
CA LEU A 7 7.67 -2.60 -29.83
C LEU A 7 6.34 -3.36 -29.89
N THR A 8 6.29 -4.49 -30.62
CA THR A 8 5.07 -5.31 -30.70
C THR A 8 4.76 -5.99 -29.36
N THR A 9 5.77 -6.39 -28.61
CA THR A 9 5.58 -7.00 -27.30
C THR A 9 5.16 -5.97 -26.24
N LEU A 10 5.68 -4.74 -26.28
CA LEU A 10 5.27 -3.65 -25.41
C LEU A 10 3.81 -3.22 -25.65
N VAL A 11 3.41 -3.08 -26.92
CA VAL A 11 2.03 -2.71 -27.27
C VAL A 11 1.05 -3.83 -26.95
N ALA A 12 1.44 -5.11 -27.12
CA ALA A 12 0.61 -6.25 -26.72
C ALA A 12 0.48 -6.37 -25.21
N GLY A 13 1.57 -6.12 -24.46
CA GLY A 13 1.55 -6.13 -23.01
C GLY A 13 0.65 -5.05 -22.40
N THR A 14 0.68 -3.84 -22.94
CA THR A 14 -0.20 -2.74 -22.50
C THR A 14 -1.65 -2.96 -22.91
N ALA A 15 -1.91 -3.55 -24.07
CA ALA A 15 -3.26 -3.89 -24.54
C ALA A 15 -3.88 -5.02 -23.70
N LEU A 16 -3.10 -6.05 -23.34
CA LEU A 16 -3.56 -7.14 -22.45
C LEU A 16 -3.77 -6.66 -21.01
N ALA A 17 -2.91 -5.79 -20.50
CA ALA A 17 -3.11 -5.16 -19.19
C ALA A 17 -4.35 -4.25 -19.22
N GLY A 18 -4.57 -3.48 -20.29
CA GLY A 18 -5.76 -2.67 -20.48
C GLY A 18 -7.05 -3.50 -20.62
N ALA A 19 -7.02 -4.60 -21.38
CA ALA A 19 -8.16 -5.48 -21.55
C ALA A 19 -8.48 -6.25 -20.24
N GLY A 20 -7.47 -6.71 -19.52
CA GLY A 20 -7.64 -7.30 -18.19
C GLY A 20 -8.22 -6.30 -17.17
N TYR A 21 -7.75 -5.05 -17.22
CA TYR A 21 -8.26 -3.96 -16.39
C TYR A 21 -9.74 -3.65 -16.68
N TYR A 22 -10.14 -3.57 -17.98
CA TYR A 22 -11.54 -3.35 -18.37
C TYR A 22 -12.44 -4.53 -18.03
N TRP A 23 -11.95 -5.76 -18.14
CA TRP A 23 -12.73 -6.96 -17.86
C TRP A 23 -12.99 -7.12 -16.36
N THR A 24 -11.99 -6.88 -15.50
CA THR A 24 -12.14 -6.89 -14.04
C THR A 24 -13.05 -5.77 -13.54
N ARG A 25 -13.06 -4.60 -14.19
CA ARG A 25 -13.95 -3.49 -13.81
C ARG A 25 -15.42 -3.78 -14.04
N ARG A 26 -15.77 -4.57 -15.07
CA ARG A 26 -17.18 -4.95 -15.38
C ARG A 26 -17.74 -5.99 -14.41
N GLN A 27 -16.92 -6.68 -13.66
CA GLN A 27 -17.34 -7.78 -12.77
C GLN A 27 -17.16 -7.46 -11.28
N ARG A 28 -16.88 -6.22 -10.92
CA ARG A 28 -16.79 -5.87 -9.49
C ARG A 28 -18.17 -6.01 -8.85
N PRO A 29 -18.40 -7.00 -7.99
CA PRO A 29 -19.67 -7.12 -7.28
C PRO A 29 -19.85 -5.87 -6.41
N ALA A 30 -21.12 -5.49 -6.16
CA ALA A 30 -21.41 -4.40 -5.25
C ALA A 30 -20.70 -4.61 -3.91
N ALA A 31 -20.06 -3.54 -3.40
CA ALA A 31 -19.39 -3.60 -2.12
C ALA A 31 -20.37 -4.11 -1.04
N LEU A 32 -19.88 -4.99 -0.17
CA LEU A 32 -20.65 -5.40 1.00
C LEU A 32 -20.87 -4.16 1.88
N PRO A 33 -22.03 -4.02 2.53
CA PRO A 33 -22.24 -2.96 3.48
C PRO A 33 -21.21 -3.11 4.62
N ALA A 34 -20.37 -2.09 4.78
CA ALA A 34 -19.46 -1.99 5.91
C ALA A 34 -20.18 -1.29 7.09
N PRO A 35 -19.77 -1.53 8.34
CA PRO A 35 -20.24 -0.76 9.47
C PRO A 35 -20.03 0.74 9.26
N SER A 36 -20.84 1.57 9.91
CA SER A 36 -20.67 3.03 9.84
C SER A 36 -19.27 3.45 10.27
N GLY A 37 -18.64 4.37 9.52
CA GLY A 37 -17.27 4.82 9.78
C GLY A 37 -16.17 3.84 9.34
N VAL A 38 -16.54 2.74 8.67
CA VAL A 38 -15.58 1.73 8.19
C VAL A 38 -15.48 1.78 6.66
N VAL A 39 -14.28 1.91 6.14
CA VAL A 39 -13.97 1.86 4.71
C VAL A 39 -13.09 0.64 4.43
N PRO A 40 -13.59 -0.39 3.76
CA PRO A 40 -12.80 -1.56 3.40
C PRO A 40 -11.93 -1.26 2.17
N ILE A 41 -10.64 -1.57 2.28
CA ILE A 41 -9.65 -1.53 1.20
C ILE A 41 -9.20 -2.99 0.98
N ILE A 42 -10.11 -3.77 0.43
CA ILE A 42 -9.93 -5.22 0.22
C ILE A 42 -9.87 -5.44 -1.29
N ALA A 43 -8.67 -5.39 -1.84
CA ALA A 43 -8.39 -5.52 -3.26
C ALA A 43 -7.02 -6.17 -3.47
N PRO A 44 -6.87 -7.11 -4.41
CA PRO A 44 -5.56 -7.69 -4.73
C PRO A 44 -4.54 -6.62 -5.08
N VAL A 45 -4.95 -5.63 -5.90
CA VAL A 45 -4.11 -4.53 -6.35
C VAL A 45 -4.85 -3.20 -6.17
N ILE A 46 -4.17 -2.20 -5.63
CA ILE A 46 -4.67 -0.82 -5.51
C ILE A 46 -4.30 -0.07 -6.78
N ASP A 47 -5.23 0.01 -7.70
CA ASP A 47 -5.17 0.83 -8.90
C ASP A 47 -5.85 2.20 -8.67
N LEU A 48 -5.88 3.05 -9.70
CA LEU A 48 -6.54 4.35 -9.62
C LEU A 48 -8.04 4.24 -9.34
N GLY A 49 -8.73 3.26 -9.92
CA GLY A 49 -10.16 3.06 -9.70
C GLY A 49 -10.49 2.60 -8.27
N VAL A 50 -9.61 1.81 -7.63
CA VAL A 50 -9.71 1.50 -6.20
C VAL A 50 -9.51 2.76 -5.38
N ALA A 51 -8.48 3.56 -5.70
CA ALA A 51 -8.22 4.80 -4.98
C ALA A 51 -9.40 5.78 -5.07
N GLU A 52 -9.94 6.04 -6.26
CA GLU A 52 -11.13 6.89 -6.47
C GLU A 52 -12.32 6.39 -5.64
N THR A 53 -12.55 5.08 -5.62
CA THR A 53 -13.65 4.48 -4.86
C THR A 53 -13.46 4.69 -3.35
N VAL A 54 -12.24 4.49 -2.84
CA VAL A 54 -11.92 4.70 -1.43
C VAL A 54 -12.05 6.18 -1.05
N LEU A 55 -11.48 7.08 -1.85
CA LEU A 55 -11.58 8.53 -1.62
C LEU A 55 -13.03 9.00 -1.60
N ALA A 56 -13.85 8.55 -2.55
CA ALA A 56 -15.28 8.87 -2.57
C ALA A 56 -16.04 8.33 -1.35
N GLN A 57 -15.61 7.22 -0.75
CA GLN A 57 -16.18 6.72 0.51
C GLN A 57 -15.74 7.59 1.70
N LEU A 58 -14.45 7.94 1.76
CA LEU A 58 -13.90 8.81 2.81
C LEU A 58 -14.59 10.17 2.84
N GLU A 59 -14.81 10.80 1.67
CA GLU A 59 -15.50 12.07 1.52
C GLU A 59 -16.97 12.07 1.99
N ARG A 60 -17.61 10.90 1.96
CA ARG A 60 -19.00 10.73 2.38
C ARG A 60 -19.17 10.44 3.87
N LEU A 61 -18.08 10.24 4.60
CA LEU A 61 -18.17 9.97 6.03
C LEU A 61 -18.72 11.19 6.78
N PRO A 62 -19.65 10.98 7.73
CA PRO A 62 -20.32 12.09 8.42
C PRO A 62 -19.45 12.75 9.51
N GLY A 63 -18.18 12.42 9.60
CA GLY A 63 -17.31 12.93 10.66
C GLY A 63 -15.84 12.76 10.37
N ASP A 64 -15.04 13.02 11.37
CA ASP A 64 -13.58 13.18 11.36
C ASP A 64 -12.86 11.93 11.83
N GLU A 65 -13.58 10.80 11.94
CA GLU A 65 -13.03 9.52 12.36
C GLU A 65 -13.30 8.44 11.32
N VAL A 66 -12.30 7.63 11.01
CA VAL A 66 -12.41 6.54 10.06
C VAL A 66 -11.65 5.31 10.53
N THR A 67 -12.20 4.14 10.24
CA THR A 67 -11.49 2.87 10.31
C THR A 67 -11.35 2.31 8.90
N VAL A 68 -10.14 2.09 8.43
CA VAL A 68 -9.89 1.37 7.18
C VAL A 68 -9.49 -0.07 7.47
N VAL A 69 -10.10 -1.02 6.78
CA VAL A 69 -9.75 -2.45 6.89
C VAL A 69 -9.01 -2.86 5.63
N LEU A 70 -7.74 -3.22 5.80
CA LEU A 70 -6.80 -3.47 4.70
C LEU A 70 -6.62 -4.96 4.47
N HIS A 71 -6.76 -5.36 3.20
CA HIS A 71 -6.31 -6.67 2.72
C HIS A 71 -5.88 -6.54 1.25
N THR A 72 -4.57 -6.40 1.01
CA THR A 72 -4.04 -6.05 -0.32
C THR A 72 -2.57 -6.45 -0.48
N ALA A 73 -2.17 -6.75 -1.71
CA ALA A 73 -0.77 -6.89 -2.08
C ALA A 73 -0.09 -5.56 -2.45
N GLY A 74 -0.82 -4.43 -2.36
CA GLY A 74 -0.31 -3.12 -2.73
C GLY A 74 -0.76 -2.68 -4.11
N GLY A 75 0.03 -1.89 -4.82
CA GLY A 75 -0.32 -1.42 -6.16
C GLY A 75 0.35 -0.12 -6.57
N CYS A 76 -0.34 0.68 -7.38
CA CYS A 76 0.17 1.95 -7.90
C CYS A 76 0.57 2.91 -6.76
N VAL A 77 1.81 3.38 -6.80
CA VAL A 77 2.36 4.30 -5.78
C VAL A 77 1.48 5.53 -5.59
N THR A 78 1.11 6.19 -6.68
CA THR A 78 0.26 7.40 -6.64
C THR A 78 -1.08 7.11 -5.97
N SER A 79 -1.73 6.00 -6.32
CA SER A 79 -3.01 5.58 -5.74
C SER A 79 -2.89 5.35 -4.23
N CYS A 80 -1.82 4.68 -3.81
CA CYS A 80 -1.58 4.40 -2.39
C CYS A 80 -1.27 5.68 -1.60
N VAL A 81 -0.49 6.60 -2.16
CA VAL A 81 -0.17 7.90 -1.53
C VAL A 81 -1.41 8.79 -1.42
N LEU A 82 -2.29 8.80 -2.41
CA LEU A 82 -3.56 9.54 -2.34
C LEU A 82 -4.42 9.07 -1.15
N ILE A 83 -4.60 7.76 -1.01
CA ILE A 83 -5.34 7.18 0.13
C ILE A 83 -4.64 7.50 1.45
N ALA A 84 -3.32 7.33 1.50
CA ALA A 84 -2.50 7.58 2.69
C ALA A 84 -2.63 9.04 3.17
N ASN A 85 -2.55 10.01 2.26
CA ASN A 85 -2.75 11.44 2.56
C ASN A 85 -4.17 11.71 3.07
N ALA A 86 -5.18 11.12 2.44
CA ALA A 86 -6.56 11.26 2.89
C ALA A 86 -6.75 10.78 4.34
N LEU A 87 -6.11 9.66 4.73
CA LEU A 87 -6.19 9.16 6.10
C LEU A 87 -5.51 10.08 7.13
N GLN A 88 -4.45 10.78 6.73
CA GLN A 88 -3.76 11.73 7.61
C GLN A 88 -4.62 12.96 7.94
N SER A 89 -5.55 13.34 7.07
CA SER A 89 -6.44 14.49 7.27
C SER A 89 -7.49 14.27 8.35
N PHE A 90 -7.89 13.03 8.65
CA PHE A 90 -8.85 12.73 9.69
C PHE A 90 -8.29 13.01 11.08
N ARG A 91 -9.13 13.52 12.00
CA ARG A 91 -8.76 13.70 13.41
C ARG A 91 -8.36 12.36 14.04
N ARG A 92 -9.07 11.28 13.69
CA ARG A 92 -8.76 9.91 14.08
C ARG A 92 -8.90 8.97 12.91
N SER A 93 -7.80 8.35 12.50
CA SER A 93 -7.79 7.29 11.51
C SER A 93 -7.17 6.02 12.09
N ILE A 94 -7.84 4.88 11.89
CA ILE A 94 -7.41 3.57 12.34
C ILE A 94 -7.22 2.68 11.10
N ALA A 95 -6.03 2.16 10.92
CA ALA A 95 -5.79 1.10 9.95
C ALA A 95 -5.83 -0.26 10.67
N VAL A 96 -6.65 -1.16 10.16
CA VAL A 96 -6.76 -2.53 10.64
C VAL A 96 -6.27 -3.47 9.57
N VAL A 97 -5.28 -4.29 9.91
CA VAL A 97 -4.68 -5.30 9.02
C VAL A 97 -4.95 -6.68 9.63
N PRO A 98 -6.04 -7.37 9.25
CA PRO A 98 -6.33 -8.70 9.80
C PRO A 98 -5.35 -9.77 9.32
N TYR A 99 -4.90 -9.70 8.03
CA TYR A 99 -4.01 -10.69 7.44
C TYR A 99 -2.80 -10.06 6.75
N LEU A 100 -3.00 -9.20 5.75
CA LEU A 100 -1.88 -8.61 5.02
C LEU A 100 -2.21 -7.22 4.45
N ALA A 101 -1.20 -6.37 4.46
CA ALA A 101 -1.18 -5.10 3.75
C ALA A 101 0.25 -4.88 3.23
N ILE A 102 0.52 -5.35 2.02
CA ILE A 102 1.85 -5.45 1.44
C ILE A 102 2.16 -4.20 0.61
N SER A 103 3.44 -3.80 0.51
CA SER A 103 3.91 -2.71 -0.35
C SER A 103 3.11 -1.41 -0.12
N GLY A 104 2.42 -0.87 -1.11
CA GLY A 104 1.55 0.29 -0.97
C GLY A 104 0.47 0.15 0.11
N GLY A 105 0.03 -1.08 0.42
CA GLY A 105 -0.84 -1.36 1.57
C GLY A 105 -0.18 -1.06 2.91
N THR A 106 1.12 -1.34 3.04
CA THR A 106 1.93 -0.94 4.21
C THR A 106 1.97 0.59 4.34
N LEU A 107 2.18 1.29 3.23
CA LEU A 107 2.23 2.75 3.23
C LEU A 107 0.93 3.36 3.75
N ILE A 108 -0.22 2.83 3.30
CA ILE A 108 -1.54 3.24 3.78
C ILE A 108 -1.70 2.90 5.27
N ALA A 109 -1.32 1.69 5.70
CA ALA A 109 -1.42 1.27 7.09
C ALA A 109 -0.62 2.15 8.04
N LEU A 110 0.60 2.51 7.65
CA LEU A 110 1.48 3.38 8.44
C LEU A 110 0.96 4.82 8.51
N SER A 111 0.20 5.27 7.51
CA SER A 111 -0.32 6.66 7.44
C SER A 111 -1.51 6.92 8.35
N ALA A 112 -2.21 5.90 8.80
CA ALA A 112 -3.24 6.04 9.81
C ALA A 112 -2.66 6.40 11.18
N LYS A 113 -3.40 7.14 12.00
CA LYS A 113 -2.96 7.55 13.35
C LYS A 113 -2.86 6.38 14.33
N GLU A 114 -3.63 5.33 14.11
CA GLU A 114 -3.57 4.08 14.87
C GLU A 114 -3.44 2.90 13.91
N LEU A 115 -2.60 1.92 14.26
CA LEU A 115 -2.44 0.67 13.52
C LEU A 115 -2.84 -0.50 14.40
N GLN A 116 -3.69 -1.35 13.87
CA GLN A 116 -4.08 -2.61 14.49
C GLN A 116 -3.72 -3.77 13.55
N MET A 117 -3.04 -4.77 14.07
CA MET A 117 -2.63 -5.95 13.30
C MET A 117 -3.15 -7.23 13.93
N GLY A 118 -3.65 -8.12 13.09
CA GLY A 118 -3.98 -9.49 13.48
C GLY A 118 -2.77 -10.26 14.01
N ARG A 119 -3.00 -11.38 14.68
CA ARG A 119 -1.93 -12.18 15.29
C ARG A 119 -0.86 -12.61 14.29
N SER A 120 -1.27 -13.01 13.09
CA SER A 120 -0.41 -13.46 12.00
C SER A 120 -0.42 -12.48 10.83
N ALA A 121 -0.81 -11.23 11.07
CA ALA A 121 -0.83 -10.23 10.03
C ALA A 121 0.58 -9.81 9.65
N ALA A 122 0.73 -9.45 8.36
CA ALA A 122 1.98 -9.00 7.81
C ALA A 122 1.83 -7.68 7.04
N LEU A 123 2.82 -6.83 7.20
CA LEU A 123 3.19 -5.74 6.31
C LEU A 123 4.36 -6.18 5.43
N SER A 124 4.87 -5.33 4.55
CA SER A 124 6.14 -5.54 3.86
C SER A 124 6.87 -4.22 3.61
N ALA A 125 8.00 -4.29 2.92
CA ALA A 125 8.67 -3.09 2.43
C ALA A 125 7.79 -2.33 1.42
N VAL A 126 8.07 -1.03 1.28
CA VAL A 126 7.33 -0.09 0.41
C VAL A 126 8.19 0.48 -0.71
N ASP A 127 9.41 0.00 -0.86
CA ASP A 127 10.28 0.40 -1.96
C ASP A 127 9.60 0.13 -3.32
N PRO A 128 9.72 1.01 -4.30
CA PRO A 128 9.06 0.84 -5.58
C PRO A 128 9.64 -0.35 -6.37
N ILE A 129 8.75 -1.06 -7.04
CA ILE A 129 9.06 -2.15 -7.98
C ILE A 129 8.69 -1.68 -9.38
N ILE A 130 9.62 -1.77 -10.31
CA ILE A 130 9.42 -1.42 -11.71
C ILE A 130 9.76 -2.65 -12.56
N GLU A 131 8.79 -3.09 -13.38
CA GLU A 131 8.91 -4.29 -14.23
C GLU A 131 9.29 -5.57 -13.44
N GLY A 132 8.89 -5.65 -12.18
CA GLY A 132 9.19 -6.78 -11.29
C GLY A 132 10.50 -6.66 -10.51
N GLU A 133 11.31 -5.64 -10.80
CA GLU A 133 12.59 -5.41 -10.14
C GLU A 133 12.55 -4.22 -9.17
N ARG A 134 13.34 -4.32 -8.12
CA ARG A 134 13.54 -3.21 -7.17
C ARG A 134 14.40 -2.13 -7.84
N VAL A 135 14.08 -0.87 -7.61
CA VAL A 135 14.81 0.26 -8.18
C VAL A 135 16.33 0.15 -7.97
N ARG A 136 16.77 -0.23 -6.78
CA ARG A 136 18.19 -0.39 -6.42
C ARG A 136 18.89 -1.55 -7.14
N HIS A 137 18.15 -2.46 -7.78
CA HIS A 137 18.70 -3.59 -8.55
C HIS A 137 18.60 -3.35 -10.05
N LEU A 138 18.01 -2.23 -10.48
CA LEU A 138 17.94 -1.89 -11.88
C LEU A 138 19.34 -1.58 -12.41
N PRO A 139 19.74 -2.15 -13.56
CA PRO A 139 21.03 -1.82 -14.18
C PRO A 139 21.10 -0.34 -14.56
N ASP A 140 22.27 0.27 -14.45
CA ASP A 140 22.50 1.68 -14.83
C ASP A 140 22.29 1.91 -16.34
N ASP A 141 22.39 0.86 -17.15
CA ASP A 141 22.31 0.86 -18.61
C ASP A 141 20.92 0.41 -19.14
N ILE A 142 19.85 0.60 -18.37
CA ILE A 142 18.49 0.28 -18.83
C ILE A 142 18.24 0.94 -20.20
N PRO A 143 17.72 0.18 -21.19
CA PRO A 143 17.53 0.68 -22.55
C PRO A 143 16.58 1.88 -22.71
N THR A 144 15.87 2.23 -21.64
CA THR A 144 14.93 3.36 -21.63
C THR A 144 15.49 4.47 -20.74
N PRO A 145 16.23 5.44 -21.31
CA PRO A 145 16.70 6.59 -20.57
C PRO A 145 15.52 7.30 -19.89
N GLY A 146 15.63 7.56 -18.60
CA GLY A 146 14.60 8.23 -17.82
C GLY A 146 13.78 7.30 -16.90
N ILE A 147 13.64 5.99 -17.19
CA ILE A 147 12.95 5.07 -16.25
C ILE A 147 13.73 4.96 -14.95
N HIS A 148 15.05 4.81 -15.03
CA HIS A 148 15.89 4.72 -13.84
C HIS A 148 15.84 6.04 -13.02
N ALA A 149 15.94 7.20 -13.67
CA ALA A 149 15.83 8.49 -12.99
C ALA A 149 14.46 8.66 -12.33
N LEU A 150 13.38 8.34 -13.03
CA LEU A 150 12.02 8.38 -12.49
C LEU A 150 11.85 7.42 -11.30
N ALA A 151 12.43 6.23 -11.39
CA ALA A 151 12.40 5.24 -10.33
C ALA A 151 13.09 5.73 -9.04
N LEU A 152 14.26 6.36 -9.17
CA LEU A 152 14.98 6.99 -8.06
C LEU A 152 14.18 8.15 -7.46
N GLU A 153 13.51 8.95 -8.28
CA GLU A 153 12.62 10.02 -7.80
C GLU A 153 11.46 9.47 -6.97
N TYR A 154 10.84 8.36 -7.40
CA TYR A 154 9.79 7.69 -6.63
C TYR A 154 10.33 7.10 -5.33
N GLU A 155 11.49 6.46 -5.35
CA GLU A 155 12.12 5.91 -4.15
C GLU A 155 12.38 7.01 -3.13
N GLU A 156 12.95 8.14 -3.55
CA GLU A 156 13.21 9.28 -2.67
C GLU A 156 11.90 9.93 -2.16
N ALA A 157 10.88 10.02 -3.00
CA ALA A 157 9.58 10.55 -2.60
C ALA A 157 8.92 9.67 -1.53
N ILE A 158 8.96 8.33 -1.69
CA ILE A 158 8.44 7.39 -0.71
C ILE A 158 9.25 7.46 0.60
N ARG A 159 10.57 7.56 0.51
CA ARG A 159 11.45 7.72 1.68
C ARG A 159 11.11 8.97 2.48
N ARG A 160 10.92 10.11 1.83
CA ARG A 160 10.47 11.36 2.47
C ARG A 160 9.09 11.21 3.08
N PHE A 161 8.16 10.58 2.38
CA PHE A 161 6.81 10.33 2.86
C PHE A 161 6.80 9.44 4.11
N LEU A 162 7.56 8.35 4.13
CA LEU A 162 7.74 7.50 5.31
C LEU A 162 8.32 8.27 6.49
N ARG A 163 9.37 9.05 6.25
CA ARG A 163 10.01 9.87 7.28
C ARG A 163 9.00 10.80 7.95
N GLN A 164 8.22 11.52 7.16
CA GLN A 164 7.16 12.39 7.66
C GLN A 164 6.10 11.59 8.43
N THR A 165 5.62 10.50 7.87
CA THR A 165 4.56 9.65 8.46
C THR A 165 5.00 9.07 9.81
N ILE A 166 6.23 8.54 9.90
CA ILE A 166 6.76 7.97 11.14
C ILE A 166 6.97 9.07 12.20
N SER A 167 7.48 10.23 11.81
CA SER A 167 7.66 11.37 12.72
C SER A 167 6.32 11.87 13.28
N LEU A 168 5.25 11.89 12.48
CA LEU A 168 3.91 12.26 12.95
C LEU A 168 3.34 11.26 13.96
N ARG A 169 3.70 9.98 13.84
CA ARG A 169 3.23 8.93 14.75
C ARG A 169 4.06 8.80 16.02
N ILE A 170 5.32 9.19 15.96
CA ILE A 170 6.28 9.12 17.07
C ILE A 170 6.98 10.47 17.16
N PRO A 171 6.35 11.51 17.70
CA PRO A 171 6.93 12.85 17.74
C PRO A 171 8.30 12.91 18.46
N GLU A 172 8.52 12.03 19.41
CA GLU A 172 9.76 11.94 20.20
C GLU A 172 10.85 11.07 19.58
N ILE A 173 10.65 10.58 18.32
CA ILE A 173 11.63 9.68 17.69
C ILE A 173 12.94 10.43 17.40
N GLY A 174 14.05 9.91 17.93
CA GLY A 174 15.37 10.45 17.64
C GLY A 174 15.80 10.19 16.18
N PRO A 175 16.67 11.07 15.61
CA PRO A 175 17.04 10.99 14.19
C PRO A 175 17.57 9.61 13.76
N ALA A 176 18.49 9.03 14.52
CA ALA A 176 19.07 7.72 14.20
C ALA A 176 18.04 6.58 14.23
N HIS A 177 17.02 6.67 15.10
CA HIS A 177 15.95 5.67 15.14
C HIS A 177 14.97 5.87 13.98
N LEU A 178 14.67 7.12 13.63
CA LEU A 178 13.86 7.45 12.46
C LEU A 178 14.52 6.94 11.17
N ASP A 179 15.82 7.17 11.00
CA ASP A 179 16.58 6.67 9.86
C ASP A 179 16.50 5.15 9.75
N ARG A 180 16.71 4.45 10.87
CA ARG A 180 16.58 2.98 10.93
C ARG A 180 15.18 2.51 10.56
N ALA A 181 14.15 3.14 11.10
CA ALA A 181 12.77 2.77 10.79
C ALA A 181 12.43 3.00 9.31
N VAL A 182 12.89 4.10 8.72
CA VAL A 182 12.72 4.39 7.29
C VAL A 182 13.44 3.33 6.44
N SER A 183 14.72 3.04 6.72
CA SER A 183 15.50 2.00 6.03
C SER A 183 14.84 0.62 6.12
N PHE A 184 14.31 0.28 7.29
CA PHE A 184 13.60 -0.97 7.52
C PHE A 184 12.36 -1.10 6.62
N PHE A 185 11.49 -0.08 6.58
CA PHE A 185 10.31 -0.10 5.71
C PHE A 185 10.63 0.11 4.23
N MET A 186 11.77 0.70 3.89
CA MET A 186 12.30 0.69 2.53
C MET A 186 12.91 -0.67 2.13
N GLY A 187 12.92 -1.65 3.02
CA GLY A 187 13.37 -3.01 2.75
C GLY A 187 14.85 -3.10 2.41
N GLU A 188 15.71 -2.29 3.03
CA GLU A 188 17.14 -2.31 2.71
C GLU A 188 17.81 -3.62 3.11
N GLU A 189 17.27 -4.30 4.12
CA GLU A 189 17.83 -5.54 4.69
C GLU A 189 17.05 -6.81 4.31
N ALA A 190 15.92 -6.67 3.60
CA ALA A 190 15.04 -7.81 3.30
C ALA A 190 14.42 -7.73 1.88
N PRO A 191 13.99 -8.85 1.28
CA PRO A 191 13.21 -8.83 0.04
C PRO A 191 11.93 -7.98 0.17
N HIS A 192 11.48 -7.38 -0.95
CA HIS A 192 10.31 -6.50 -0.98
C HIS A 192 9.05 -7.09 -0.32
N ALA A 193 8.74 -8.33 -0.64
CA ALA A 193 7.55 -9.02 -0.11
C ALA A 193 7.83 -9.80 1.20
N TRP A 194 8.98 -9.59 1.85
CA TRP A 194 9.26 -10.24 3.13
C TRP A 194 8.24 -9.80 4.18
N PRO A 195 7.60 -10.76 4.88
CA PRO A 195 6.55 -10.42 5.83
C PRO A 195 7.12 -9.75 7.08
N ILE A 196 6.69 -8.53 7.34
CA ILE A 196 6.98 -7.76 8.55
C ILE A 196 5.83 -7.97 9.54
N GLN A 197 6.10 -8.64 10.63
CA GLN A 197 5.10 -8.94 11.65
C GLN A 197 4.96 -7.81 12.67
N ARG A 198 3.89 -7.86 13.46
CA ARG A 198 3.59 -6.85 14.49
C ARG A 198 4.76 -6.56 15.43
N VAL A 199 5.48 -7.60 15.85
CA VAL A 199 6.62 -7.45 16.80
C VAL A 199 7.78 -6.66 16.17
N GLU A 200 8.00 -6.82 14.86
CA GLU A 200 9.04 -6.10 14.14
C GLU A 200 8.64 -4.63 13.94
N VAL A 201 7.37 -4.36 13.63
CA VAL A 201 6.84 -2.99 13.56
C VAL A 201 7.00 -2.28 14.93
N GLN A 202 6.70 -2.98 16.02
CA GLN A 202 6.90 -2.47 17.37
C GLN A 202 8.37 -2.23 17.71
N ALA A 203 9.28 -3.07 17.22
CA ALA A 203 10.72 -2.89 17.39
C ALA A 203 11.25 -1.63 16.69
N MET A 204 10.56 -1.17 15.64
CA MET A 204 10.82 0.14 15.00
C MET A 204 10.21 1.32 15.77
N GLY A 205 9.66 1.09 16.96
CA GLY A 205 9.08 2.13 17.82
C GLY A 205 7.64 2.49 17.46
N LEU A 206 7.05 1.90 16.43
CA LEU A 206 5.67 2.21 16.04
C LEU A 206 4.66 1.52 16.96
N PRO A 207 3.72 2.28 17.56
CA PRO A 207 2.68 1.69 18.39
C PRO A 207 1.70 0.89 17.53
N VAL A 208 1.57 -0.40 17.83
CA VAL A 208 0.65 -1.33 17.15
C VAL A 208 -0.17 -2.09 18.16
N LYS A 209 -1.49 -2.06 18.00
CA LYS A 209 -2.45 -2.80 18.83
C LYS A 209 -2.85 -4.12 18.16
N PRO A 210 -3.29 -5.12 18.94
CA PRO A 210 -3.91 -6.31 18.36
C PRO A 210 -5.25 -5.95 17.69
N ALA A 211 -5.50 -6.50 16.50
CA ALA A 211 -6.79 -6.39 15.84
C ALA A 211 -7.77 -7.42 16.39
N SER A 212 -9.07 -7.04 16.47
CA SER A 212 -10.17 -7.97 16.80
C SER A 212 -10.38 -9.00 15.70
N GLY A 213 -10.81 -10.22 16.06
CA GLY A 213 -11.17 -11.28 15.13
C GLY A 213 -12.33 -10.92 14.19
N ALA A 214 -13.25 -10.06 14.61
CA ALA A 214 -14.37 -9.58 13.77
C ALA A 214 -13.90 -8.91 12.46
N TRP A 215 -12.73 -8.29 12.45
CA TRP A 215 -12.15 -7.72 11.22
C TRP A 215 -11.70 -8.79 10.22
N ALA A 216 -11.23 -9.93 10.71
CA ALA A 216 -10.90 -11.08 9.87
C ALA A 216 -12.15 -11.62 9.18
N GLU A 217 -13.28 -11.73 9.89
CA GLU A 217 -14.57 -12.15 9.35
C GLU A 217 -15.06 -11.21 8.23
N LEU A 218 -14.87 -9.88 8.41
CA LEU A 218 -15.19 -8.90 7.37
C LEU A 218 -14.35 -9.15 6.11
N VAL A 219 -13.04 -9.32 6.24
CA VAL A 219 -12.15 -9.62 5.10
C VAL A 219 -12.57 -10.91 4.41
N ASP A 220 -12.87 -11.96 5.16
CA ASP A 220 -13.27 -13.26 4.62
C ASP A 220 -14.63 -13.17 3.89
N ALA A 221 -15.57 -12.36 4.38
CA ALA A 221 -16.82 -12.10 3.71
C ALA A 221 -16.63 -11.41 2.35
N TYR A 222 -15.69 -10.46 2.27
CA TYR A 222 -15.32 -9.82 1.01
C TYR A 222 -14.62 -10.79 0.08
N ARG A 223 -13.64 -11.55 0.56
CA ARG A 223 -12.89 -12.53 -0.24
C ARG A 223 -13.78 -13.58 -0.90
N ARG A 224 -14.75 -14.12 -0.18
CA ARG A 224 -15.72 -15.09 -0.74
C ARG A 224 -16.53 -14.57 -1.93
N ARG A 225 -16.59 -13.26 -2.13
CA ARG A 225 -17.25 -12.64 -3.30
C ARG A 225 -16.32 -12.37 -4.47
N TRP A 226 -15.00 -12.31 -4.21
CA TRP A 226 -14.03 -11.84 -5.21
C TRP A 226 -13.10 -12.95 -5.71
N TRP A 227 -13.09 -14.08 -5.04
CA TRP A 227 -12.24 -15.25 -5.30
C TRP A 227 -13.10 -16.50 -5.48
#